data_fc08bdd901aa88fbea9b2efff1fc7cc4
#
_entry.id   fc08bdd901aa88fbea9b2efff1fc7cc4
#
_cell.length_a   1.000
_cell.length_b   1.000
_cell.length_c   1.000
_cell.angle_alpha   90.00
_cell.angle_beta   90.00
_cell.angle_gamma   90.00
#
_symmetry.space_group_name_H-M   'P 1'
#
loop_
_entity.id
_entity.type
_entity.pdbx_description
1 polymer ?
#
loop_
_entity_poly.entity_id
_entity_poly.type
_entity_poly.pdbx_seq_one_letter_code
_entity_poly.pdbx_strand_id
1 'polypeptide(L)'
;MFSFAPVLVLLVIGNSEAGPYARDSVDRLQDIGLANLESHLARLPRASGCSLETAIKRKEWSSLAVEERLDYINATKRLANKPPRYSMDEVPGTRSRYDDFVATHIQQTLSIHFTAKFLSWHRYYVFAYEQALRDECGYRGYQPYEHWPYYSSDPLNSPVFNGNDSSMSGDGAKVAHDGIPFGNITIPPANGGGCLLGGPFKDFEAHLGPVASRLKDVPPNPRKDGLGYNPRCLRRDINPESSKFTSETYTYDLITKNKDIHSFQTSMQGDMQRSNPGVHGGGHTTIGGDPGGDFFNSPADPAFWLHHAMINRT
;
A
#
# COMPACT_ATOMS: atom_id res chain seq x y z
N MET A 1 -17.60 2.83 30.66
CA MET A 1 -17.94 3.84 29.64
C MET A 1 -16.63 4.38 29.09
N PHE A 2 -16.16 3.81 27.99
CA PHE A 2 -14.98 4.34 27.30
C PHE A 2 -15.45 5.42 26.33
N SER A 3 -15.04 6.64 26.59
CA SER A 3 -15.28 7.78 25.70
C SER A 3 -14.36 7.62 24.47
N PHE A 4 -14.92 7.20 23.35
CA PHE A 4 -14.23 7.28 22.07
C PHE A 4 -14.23 8.75 21.62
N ALA A 5 -13.15 9.45 21.87
CA ALA A 5 -12.90 10.69 21.15
C ALA A 5 -12.66 10.32 19.67
N PRO A 6 -13.35 10.96 18.72
CA PRO A 6 -13.11 10.71 17.31
C PRO A 6 -11.71 11.22 16.98
N VAL A 7 -10.77 10.30 16.75
CA VAL A 7 -9.47 10.62 16.17
C VAL A 7 -9.73 10.94 14.69
N LEU A 8 -9.96 12.20 14.40
CA LEU A 8 -10.00 12.68 13.03
C LEU A 8 -8.56 12.74 12.53
N VAL A 9 -8.08 11.65 11.93
CA VAL A 9 -6.80 11.66 11.21
C VAL A 9 -7.02 12.45 9.93
N LEU A 10 -6.81 13.76 10.01
CA LEU A 10 -6.77 14.59 8.83
C LEU A 10 -5.46 14.34 8.09
N LEU A 11 -5.54 13.78 6.89
CA LEU A 11 -4.45 13.79 5.93
C LEU A 11 -4.30 15.22 5.40
N VAL A 12 -3.64 16.09 6.15
CA VAL A 12 -3.20 17.38 5.63
C VAL A 12 -1.79 17.22 5.11
N ILE A 13 -1.71 17.18 3.81
CA ILE A 13 -0.43 17.20 3.11
C ILE A 13 -0.07 18.66 2.95
N GLY A 14 0.82 19.14 3.80
CA GLY A 14 1.35 20.51 3.71
C GLY A 14 2.21 20.70 2.47
N ASN A 15 2.51 21.95 2.14
CA ASN A 15 3.40 22.33 1.04
C ASN A 15 4.58 21.37 1.01
N SER A 16 4.61 20.48 0.02
CA SER A 16 5.78 19.66 -0.26
C SER A 16 6.91 20.63 -0.57
N GLU A 17 8.01 20.57 0.18
CA GLU A 17 9.28 20.95 -0.41
C GLU A 17 9.32 20.26 -1.76
N ALA A 18 9.61 21.01 -2.83
CA ALA A 18 9.50 20.50 -4.19
C ALA A 18 10.33 19.22 -4.30
N GLY A 19 9.66 18.08 -4.35
CA GLY A 19 10.30 16.81 -4.64
C GLY A 19 10.93 16.85 -6.04
N PRO A 20 11.71 15.83 -6.43
CA PRO A 20 12.41 15.81 -7.70
C PRO A 20 11.48 15.76 -8.92
N TYR A 21 10.18 15.63 -8.71
CA TYR A 21 9.15 15.56 -9.76
C TYR A 21 8.33 16.83 -9.84
N ALA A 22 7.97 17.23 -11.07
CA ALA A 22 7.05 18.33 -11.29
C ALA A 22 5.65 17.98 -10.77
N ARG A 23 4.99 18.94 -10.12
CA ARG A 23 3.63 18.79 -9.60
C ARG A 23 2.64 18.52 -10.75
N ASP A 24 1.84 17.50 -10.60
CA ASP A 24 0.83 17.06 -11.56
C ASP A 24 -0.58 17.59 -11.26
N SER A 25 -1.59 17.13 -12.01
CA SER A 25 -2.98 17.54 -11.81
C SER A 25 -3.59 16.98 -10.52
N VAL A 26 -3.10 15.84 -10.02
CA VAL A 26 -3.55 15.24 -8.77
C VAL A 26 -3.06 16.07 -7.57
N ASP A 27 -1.85 16.62 -7.64
CA ASP A 27 -1.34 17.56 -6.64
C ASP A 27 -2.15 18.86 -6.61
N ARG A 28 -2.56 19.35 -7.78
CA ARG A 28 -3.46 20.52 -7.84
C ARG A 28 -4.84 20.26 -7.24
N LEU A 29 -5.39 19.04 -7.43
CA LEU A 29 -6.65 18.64 -6.75
C LEU A 29 -6.49 18.62 -5.23
N GLN A 30 -5.35 18.19 -4.74
CA GLN A 30 -5.04 18.24 -3.31
C GLN A 30 -5.06 19.68 -2.77
N ASP A 31 -4.48 20.65 -3.49
CA ASP A 31 -4.50 22.06 -3.06
C ASP A 31 -5.94 22.59 -2.99
N ILE A 32 -6.77 22.25 -3.97
CA ILE A 32 -8.19 22.61 -3.98
C ILE A 32 -8.90 21.96 -2.79
N GLY A 33 -8.64 20.67 -2.53
CA GLY A 33 -9.20 19.94 -1.39
C GLY A 33 -8.81 20.57 -0.05
N LEU A 34 -7.55 20.96 0.08
CA LEU A 34 -7.03 21.62 1.28
C LEU A 34 -7.70 22.99 1.51
N ALA A 35 -7.80 23.82 0.48
CA ALA A 35 -8.47 25.12 0.58
C ALA A 35 -9.97 24.98 0.96
N ASN A 36 -10.65 23.97 0.42
CA ASN A 36 -12.02 23.64 0.77
C ASN A 36 -12.14 23.21 2.24
N LEU A 37 -11.20 22.38 2.71
CA LEU A 37 -11.14 21.93 4.10
C LEU A 37 -10.90 23.10 5.06
N GLU A 38 -9.96 23.98 4.76
CA GLU A 38 -9.70 25.21 5.54
C GLU A 38 -10.96 26.07 5.67
N SER A 39 -11.64 26.29 4.54
CA SER A 39 -12.90 27.02 4.50
C SER A 39 -14.01 26.35 5.31
N HIS A 40 -14.05 25.01 5.31
CA HIS A 40 -15.02 24.25 6.10
C HIS A 40 -14.71 24.34 7.61
N LEU A 41 -13.46 24.12 8.00
CA LEU A 41 -13.02 24.18 9.40
C LEU A 41 -13.21 25.57 10.01
N ALA A 42 -13.05 26.65 9.23
CA ALA A 42 -13.28 28.01 9.68
C ALA A 42 -14.74 28.30 10.07
N ARG A 43 -15.70 27.49 9.58
CA ARG A 43 -17.13 27.62 9.87
C ARG A 43 -17.58 26.76 11.04
N LEU A 44 -16.76 25.80 11.47
CA LEU A 44 -17.11 24.93 12.58
C LEU A 44 -16.75 25.59 13.93
N PRO A 45 -17.53 25.33 15.01
CA PRO A 45 -17.07 25.68 16.34
C PRO A 45 -15.69 25.11 16.58
N ARG A 46 -14.78 25.88 17.15
CA ARG A 46 -13.43 25.39 17.46
C ARG A 46 -13.53 24.14 18.34
N ALA A 47 -13.42 22.98 17.70
CA ALA A 47 -13.24 21.72 18.42
C ALA A 47 -11.86 21.73 19.06
N SER A 48 -11.79 21.40 20.33
CA SER A 48 -10.56 21.37 21.10
C SER A 48 -9.54 20.42 20.48
N GLY A 49 -8.38 20.92 20.06
CA GLY A 49 -7.17 20.15 19.91
C GLY A 49 -6.76 19.70 18.50
N CYS A 50 -7.59 19.82 17.47
CA CYS A 50 -7.20 19.46 16.09
C CYS A 50 -7.30 20.67 15.17
N SER A 51 -6.18 21.05 14.54
CA SER A 51 -6.13 22.10 13.53
C SER A 51 -5.23 21.64 12.37
N LEU A 52 -5.30 22.31 11.22
CA LEU A 52 -4.41 22.05 10.10
C LEU A 52 -2.93 22.27 10.43
N GLU A 53 -2.66 23.12 11.41
CA GLU A 53 -1.30 23.40 11.90
C GLU A 53 -0.75 22.24 12.72
N THR A 54 -1.62 21.57 13.50
CA THR A 54 -1.24 20.45 14.38
C THR A 54 -1.48 19.08 13.74
N ALA A 55 -2.12 19.03 12.57
CA ALA A 55 -2.40 17.78 11.87
C ALA A 55 -1.12 17.09 11.39
N ILE A 56 -1.11 15.77 11.55
CA ILE A 56 -0.03 14.91 11.05
C ILE A 56 -0.02 14.96 9.52
N LYS A 57 1.19 15.16 8.95
CA LYS A 57 1.41 15.22 7.51
C LYS A 57 2.18 14.00 7.06
N ARG A 58 1.58 13.19 6.19
CA ARG A 58 2.26 12.10 5.49
C ARG A 58 2.96 12.67 4.25
N LYS A 59 4.19 12.23 4.01
CA LYS A 59 5.03 12.70 2.91
C LYS A 59 5.07 11.68 1.77
N GLU A 60 5.24 12.18 0.56
CA GLU A 60 5.55 11.37 -0.60
C GLU A 60 6.96 10.78 -0.48
N TRP A 61 7.17 9.52 -0.95
CA TRP A 61 8.41 8.79 -0.77
C TRP A 61 9.65 9.51 -1.28
N SER A 62 9.60 10.11 -2.49
CA SER A 62 10.76 10.81 -3.05
C SER A 62 11.08 12.14 -2.37
N SER A 63 10.10 12.71 -1.66
CA SER A 63 10.29 13.93 -0.87
C SER A 63 10.93 13.69 0.49
N LEU A 64 11.06 12.42 0.90
CA LEU A 64 11.78 12.04 2.12
C LEU A 64 13.30 12.12 1.88
N ALA A 65 14.03 12.64 2.85
CA ALA A 65 15.48 12.47 2.89
C ALA A 65 15.88 10.99 2.95
N VAL A 66 17.08 10.66 2.54
CA VAL A 66 17.58 9.28 2.57
C VAL A 66 17.49 8.69 3.98
N GLU A 67 17.85 9.47 4.99
CA GLU A 67 17.80 9.08 6.39
C GLU A 67 16.37 8.80 6.88
N GLU A 68 15.37 9.56 6.41
CA GLU A 68 13.96 9.34 6.73
C GLU A 68 13.46 8.03 6.10
N ARG A 69 13.86 7.73 4.85
CA ARG A 69 13.53 6.45 4.18
C ARG A 69 14.18 5.27 4.90
N LEU A 70 15.45 5.39 5.27
CA LEU A 70 16.16 4.37 6.02
C LEU A 70 15.54 4.13 7.40
N ASP A 71 15.08 5.18 8.09
CA ASP A 71 14.38 5.04 9.38
C ASP A 71 13.08 4.24 9.23
N TYR A 72 12.28 4.50 8.17
CA TYR A 72 11.09 3.74 7.85
C TYR A 72 11.40 2.26 7.53
N ILE A 73 12.35 2.01 6.64
CA ILE A 73 12.80 0.66 6.24
C ILE A 73 13.26 -0.13 7.47
N ASN A 74 14.10 0.48 8.31
CA ASN A 74 14.61 -0.16 9.51
C ASN A 74 13.51 -0.41 10.54
N ALA A 75 12.53 0.47 10.68
CA ALA A 75 11.39 0.27 11.56
C ALA A 75 10.51 -0.91 11.08
N THR A 76 10.28 -1.03 9.77
CA THR A 76 9.58 -2.18 9.18
C THR A 76 10.31 -3.50 9.48
N LYS A 77 11.64 -3.53 9.30
CA LYS A 77 12.45 -4.69 9.66
C LYS A 77 12.43 -5.01 11.15
N ARG A 78 12.46 -3.98 12.02
CA ARG A 78 12.32 -4.18 13.48
C ARG A 78 10.97 -4.80 13.84
N LEU A 79 9.87 -4.38 13.16
CA LEU A 79 8.55 -4.97 13.38
C LEU A 79 8.50 -6.44 12.96
N ALA A 80 9.17 -6.80 11.87
CA ALA A 80 9.29 -8.19 11.41
C ALA A 80 10.19 -9.05 12.32
N ASN A 81 10.99 -8.44 13.18
CA ASN A 81 11.82 -9.14 14.17
C ASN A 81 11.21 -9.18 15.58
N LYS A 82 10.04 -8.57 15.79
CA LYS A 82 9.32 -8.64 17.08
C LYS A 82 8.43 -9.88 17.14
N PRO A 83 8.23 -10.46 18.34
CA PRO A 83 7.32 -11.58 18.50
C PRO A 83 5.89 -11.19 18.10
N PRO A 84 5.11 -12.12 17.55
CA PRO A 84 3.70 -11.89 17.21
C PRO A 84 2.85 -11.69 18.46
N ARG A 85 1.69 -11.06 18.28
CA ARG A 85 0.63 -10.95 19.30
C ARG A 85 -0.41 -12.06 19.13
N TYR A 86 -0.66 -12.54 17.89
CA TYR A 86 -1.44 -13.75 17.68
C TYR A 86 -0.71 -14.95 18.27
N SER A 87 -1.46 -15.82 18.93
CA SER A 87 -0.94 -17.12 19.35
C SER A 87 -0.79 -18.05 18.14
N MET A 88 0.08 -19.04 18.25
CA MET A 88 0.21 -20.07 17.21
C MET A 88 -1.01 -20.98 17.10
N ASP A 89 -1.89 -20.99 18.10
CA ASP A 89 -3.18 -21.70 18.04
C ASP A 89 -4.17 -20.94 17.15
N GLU A 90 -4.14 -19.59 17.18
CA GLU A 90 -4.99 -18.74 16.35
C GLU A 90 -4.45 -18.62 14.92
N VAL A 91 -3.15 -18.37 14.77
CA VAL A 91 -2.46 -18.21 13.49
C VAL A 91 -1.18 -19.04 13.47
N PRO A 92 -1.26 -20.34 13.09
CA PRO A 92 -0.11 -21.26 13.18
C PRO A 92 1.13 -20.83 12.38
N GLY A 93 0.95 -20.02 11.37
CA GLY A 93 2.04 -19.51 10.52
C GLY A 93 2.74 -18.26 11.02
N THR A 94 2.16 -17.55 12.02
CA THR A 94 2.75 -16.29 12.51
C THR A 94 4.12 -16.51 13.15
N ARG A 95 5.06 -15.62 12.85
CA ARG A 95 6.42 -15.62 13.45
C ARG A 95 6.82 -14.25 13.94
N SER A 96 6.12 -13.21 13.51
CA SER A 96 6.48 -11.84 13.82
C SER A 96 5.26 -10.94 14.06
N ARG A 97 5.53 -9.81 14.69
CA ARG A 97 4.52 -8.75 14.83
C ARG A 97 4.04 -8.19 13.48
N TYR A 98 4.89 -8.26 12.45
CA TYR A 98 4.52 -7.92 11.08
C TYR A 98 3.47 -8.91 10.52
N ASP A 99 3.63 -10.20 10.81
CA ASP A 99 2.68 -11.24 10.38
C ASP A 99 1.28 -11.05 10.99
N ASP A 100 1.16 -10.42 12.15
CA ASP A 100 -0.15 -10.12 12.74
C ASP A 100 -0.99 -9.22 11.82
N PHE A 101 -0.35 -8.24 11.18
CA PHE A 101 -1.03 -7.42 10.18
C PHE A 101 -1.43 -8.25 8.97
N VAL A 102 -0.51 -9.07 8.45
CA VAL A 102 -0.79 -9.94 7.30
C VAL A 102 -1.96 -10.89 7.60
N ALA A 103 -1.95 -11.55 8.76
CA ALA A 103 -3.02 -12.44 9.20
C ALA A 103 -4.37 -11.72 9.29
N THR A 104 -4.38 -10.53 9.87
CA THR A 104 -5.59 -9.71 9.98
C THR A 104 -6.20 -9.40 8.61
N HIS A 105 -5.37 -9.06 7.63
CA HIS A 105 -5.85 -8.80 6.28
C HIS A 105 -6.37 -10.07 5.61
N ILE A 106 -5.63 -11.20 5.69
CA ILE A 106 -6.07 -12.49 5.15
C ILE A 106 -7.46 -12.87 5.68
N GLN A 107 -7.64 -12.80 7.01
CA GLN A 107 -8.90 -13.17 7.67
C GLN A 107 -10.09 -12.28 7.27
N GLN A 108 -9.82 -11.01 6.96
CA GLN A 108 -10.88 -10.03 6.69
C GLN A 108 -11.09 -9.72 5.21
N THR A 109 -10.23 -10.18 4.32
CA THR A 109 -10.18 -9.80 2.90
C THR A 109 -11.55 -9.78 2.24
N LEU A 110 -12.35 -10.82 2.38
CA LEU A 110 -13.66 -10.93 1.73
C LEU A 110 -14.73 -9.99 2.32
N SER A 111 -14.50 -9.44 3.51
CA SER A 111 -15.44 -8.53 4.17
C SER A 111 -15.07 -7.06 4.01
N ILE A 112 -13.85 -6.77 3.59
CA ILE A 112 -13.29 -5.41 3.51
C ILE A 112 -13.04 -4.92 2.08
N HIS A 113 -13.10 -5.80 1.07
CA HIS A 113 -13.01 -5.44 -0.34
C HIS A 113 -14.37 -5.51 -1.02
N PHE A 114 -14.59 -4.66 -2.02
CA PHE A 114 -15.86 -4.53 -2.75
C PHE A 114 -17.07 -4.28 -1.84
N THR A 115 -16.83 -3.68 -0.69
CA THR A 115 -17.83 -3.33 0.32
C THR A 115 -17.69 -1.86 0.72
N ALA A 116 -18.70 -1.31 1.39
CA ALA A 116 -18.64 0.06 1.93
C ALA A 116 -17.52 0.27 2.96
N LYS A 117 -16.93 -0.80 3.50
CA LYS A 117 -15.86 -0.75 4.50
C LYS A 117 -14.47 -0.49 3.90
N PHE A 118 -14.30 -0.65 2.59
CA PHE A 118 -12.98 -0.65 1.95
C PHE A 118 -12.10 0.52 2.40
N LEU A 119 -12.54 1.76 2.17
CA LEU A 119 -11.74 2.95 2.48
C LEU A 119 -11.51 3.14 3.98
N SER A 120 -12.57 3.03 4.79
CA SER A 120 -12.48 3.28 6.23
C SER A 120 -11.61 2.23 6.94
N TRP A 121 -11.75 0.97 6.56
CA TRP A 121 -10.96 -0.11 7.13
C TRP A 121 -9.48 0.01 6.76
N HIS A 122 -9.15 0.20 5.49
CA HIS A 122 -7.75 0.32 5.06
C HIS A 122 -7.09 1.60 5.60
N ARG A 123 -7.85 2.69 5.77
CA ARG A 123 -7.35 3.89 6.46
C ARG A 123 -6.94 3.59 7.90
N TYR A 124 -7.80 2.90 8.64
CA TYR A 124 -7.48 2.50 10.00
C TYR A 124 -6.34 1.49 10.06
N TYR A 125 -6.31 0.55 9.13
CA TYR A 125 -5.28 -0.47 9.04
C TYR A 125 -3.88 0.12 8.80
N VAL A 126 -3.76 1.04 7.87
CA VAL A 126 -2.51 1.80 7.63
C VAL A 126 -2.13 2.64 8.86
N PHE A 127 -3.09 3.25 9.53
CA PHE A 127 -2.85 3.98 10.77
C PHE A 127 -2.36 3.05 11.89
N ALA A 128 -2.98 1.89 12.08
CA ALA A 128 -2.56 0.92 13.09
C ALA A 128 -1.12 0.42 12.85
N TYR A 129 -0.76 0.18 11.58
CA TYR A 129 0.59 -0.17 11.19
C TYR A 129 1.58 0.98 11.49
N GLU A 130 1.25 2.21 11.11
CA GLU A 130 2.04 3.40 11.42
C GLU A 130 2.29 3.53 12.94
N GLN A 131 1.24 3.35 13.76
CA GLN A 131 1.40 3.38 15.22
C GLN A 131 2.32 2.27 15.72
N ALA A 132 2.21 1.04 15.19
CA ALA A 132 3.11 -0.04 15.56
C ALA A 132 4.57 0.27 15.21
N LEU A 133 4.84 0.86 14.05
CA LEU A 133 6.19 1.32 13.70
C LEU A 133 6.72 2.37 14.68
N ARG A 134 5.87 3.31 15.09
CA ARG A 134 6.25 4.41 15.98
C ARG A 134 6.42 3.94 17.44
N ASP A 135 5.40 3.28 17.97
CA ASP A 135 5.32 2.95 19.40
C ASP A 135 6.16 1.72 19.76
N GLU A 136 6.26 0.75 18.84
CA GLU A 136 6.95 -0.50 19.08
C GLU A 136 8.37 -0.54 18.48
N CYS A 137 8.63 0.24 17.41
CA CYS A 137 9.88 0.18 16.66
C CYS A 137 10.67 1.48 16.62
N GLY A 138 10.19 2.54 17.29
CA GLY A 138 10.90 3.82 17.39
C GLY A 138 11.01 4.59 16.08
N TYR A 139 10.08 4.38 15.15
CA TYR A 139 9.99 5.17 13.92
C TYR A 139 9.60 6.61 14.27
N ARG A 140 10.36 7.58 13.77
CA ARG A 140 10.17 9.00 14.11
C ARG A 140 9.27 9.74 13.12
N GLY A 141 9.08 9.19 11.92
CA GLY A 141 8.25 9.76 10.87
C GLY A 141 6.77 9.33 10.95
N TYR A 142 6.08 9.53 9.85
CA TYR A 142 4.71 9.07 9.61
C TYR A 142 4.69 8.23 8.35
N GLN A 143 3.63 7.42 8.14
CA GLN A 143 3.53 6.52 7.01
C GLN A 143 3.73 7.27 5.68
N PRO A 144 4.77 6.98 4.91
CA PRO A 144 4.95 7.58 3.60
C PRO A 144 3.99 6.98 2.58
N TYR A 145 3.77 7.68 1.48
CA TYR A 145 2.99 7.16 0.36
C TYR A 145 3.78 7.21 -0.95
N GLU A 146 3.42 6.36 -1.88
CA GLU A 146 3.90 6.35 -3.25
C GLU A 146 2.95 7.19 -4.10
N HIS A 147 3.42 8.31 -4.66
CA HIS A 147 2.61 9.07 -5.60
C HIS A 147 2.69 8.44 -6.99
N TRP A 148 1.82 7.48 -7.26
CA TRP A 148 1.84 6.68 -8.50
C TRP A 148 1.98 7.49 -9.79
N PRO A 149 1.28 8.65 -9.97
CA PRO A 149 1.41 9.45 -11.19
C PRO A 149 2.85 9.79 -11.56
N TYR A 150 3.71 10.03 -10.58
CA TYR A 150 5.12 10.33 -10.84
C TYR A 150 5.89 9.15 -11.46
N TYR A 151 5.47 7.93 -11.17
CA TYR A 151 6.23 6.72 -11.47
C TYR A 151 5.58 5.81 -12.50
N SER A 152 4.34 6.08 -12.88
CA SER A 152 3.54 5.18 -13.72
C SER A 152 4.13 4.92 -15.11
N SER A 153 4.95 5.83 -15.63
CA SER A 153 5.65 5.64 -16.93
C SER A 153 6.90 4.78 -16.81
N ASP A 154 7.54 4.73 -15.64
CA ASP A 154 8.76 3.97 -15.39
C ASP A 154 8.87 3.56 -13.90
N PRO A 155 8.04 2.59 -13.46
CA PRO A 155 8.04 2.18 -12.06
C PRO A 155 9.36 1.54 -11.61
N LEU A 156 10.08 0.86 -12.51
CA LEU A 156 11.34 0.20 -12.19
C LEU A 156 12.46 1.16 -11.78
N ASN A 157 12.51 2.36 -12.36
CA ASN A 157 13.49 3.38 -12.01
C ASN A 157 12.97 4.38 -10.96
N SER A 158 11.78 4.16 -10.41
CA SER A 158 11.24 5.00 -9.34
C SER A 158 12.10 4.91 -8.07
N PRO A 159 12.12 5.95 -7.23
CA PRO A 159 12.76 5.88 -5.91
C PRO A 159 12.19 4.80 -5.00
N VAL A 160 10.99 4.30 -5.31
CA VAL A 160 10.34 3.21 -4.58
C VAL A 160 10.94 1.86 -4.97
N PHE A 161 11.19 1.60 -6.28
CA PHE A 161 11.53 0.26 -6.78
C PHE A 161 12.87 0.15 -7.50
N ASN A 162 13.74 1.16 -7.45
CA ASN A 162 15.03 1.14 -8.16
C ASN A 162 16.10 0.21 -7.55
N GLY A 163 15.80 -0.47 -6.45
CA GLY A 163 16.68 -1.47 -5.84
C GLY A 163 17.84 -0.93 -5.02
N ASN A 164 17.95 0.38 -4.82
CA ASN A 164 18.99 0.96 -3.96
C ASN A 164 18.65 0.77 -2.46
N ASP A 165 19.61 1.06 -1.57
CA ASP A 165 19.49 0.83 -0.13
C ASP A 165 18.38 1.68 0.55
N SER A 166 17.95 2.76 -0.06
CA SER A 166 16.88 3.64 0.42
C SER A 166 15.57 3.50 -0.37
N SER A 167 15.39 2.41 -1.13
CA SER A 167 14.17 2.02 -1.82
C SER A 167 13.41 0.93 -1.06
N MET A 168 12.24 0.56 -1.55
CA MET A 168 11.50 -0.62 -1.07
C MET A 168 12.00 -1.92 -1.70
N SER A 169 13.26 -1.97 -2.15
CA SER A 169 13.88 -2.97 -3.01
C SER A 169 13.40 -2.88 -4.47
N GLY A 170 14.10 -3.59 -5.34
CA GLY A 170 13.82 -3.60 -6.77
C GLY A 170 12.90 -4.73 -7.20
N ASP A 171 13.07 -5.12 -8.45
CA ASP A 171 12.34 -6.22 -9.08
C ASP A 171 12.87 -7.59 -8.63
N GLY A 172 12.09 -8.63 -8.91
CA GLY A 172 12.48 -10.01 -8.71
C GLY A 172 13.39 -10.56 -9.84
N ALA A 173 14.01 -11.69 -9.58
CA ALA A 173 14.72 -12.44 -10.61
C ALA A 173 13.77 -12.80 -11.76
N LYS A 174 14.29 -12.84 -12.99
CA LYS A 174 13.47 -13.20 -14.14
C LYS A 174 13.05 -14.66 -14.07
N VAL A 175 11.75 -14.90 -14.02
CA VAL A 175 11.12 -16.21 -14.08
C VAL A 175 9.96 -16.13 -15.07
N ALA A 176 9.87 -17.12 -15.96
CA ALA A 176 8.76 -17.17 -16.90
C ALA A 176 7.45 -17.47 -16.16
N HIS A 177 6.45 -16.62 -16.34
CA HIS A 177 5.12 -16.80 -15.76
C HIS A 177 4.05 -16.26 -16.71
N ASP A 178 2.79 -16.59 -16.40
CA ASP A 178 1.66 -16.10 -17.18
C ASP A 178 1.35 -14.64 -16.83
N GLY A 179 0.66 -13.95 -17.74
CA GLY A 179 0.09 -12.63 -17.47
C GLY A 179 -1.06 -12.70 -16.46
N ILE A 180 -1.53 -11.53 -16.05
CA ILE A 180 -2.59 -11.36 -15.06
C ILE A 180 -3.93 -11.18 -15.78
N PRO A 181 -4.85 -12.16 -15.74
CA PRO A 181 -6.18 -12.00 -16.33
C PRO A 181 -7.01 -11.02 -15.47
N PHE A 182 -7.69 -10.08 -16.15
CA PHE A 182 -8.63 -9.16 -15.54
C PHE A 182 -9.80 -8.85 -16.48
N GLY A 183 -10.96 -9.40 -16.20
CA GLY A 183 -12.10 -9.32 -17.13
C GLY A 183 -11.75 -9.92 -18.49
N ASN A 184 -11.87 -9.13 -19.54
CA ASN A 184 -11.59 -9.53 -20.93
C ASN A 184 -10.15 -9.19 -21.38
N ILE A 185 -9.30 -8.66 -20.50
CA ILE A 185 -7.91 -8.36 -20.80
C ILE A 185 -6.97 -9.29 -20.02
N THR A 186 -5.76 -9.44 -20.54
CA THR A 186 -4.65 -10.04 -19.81
C THR A 186 -3.52 -9.03 -19.79
N ILE A 187 -3.12 -8.60 -18.59
CA ILE A 187 -1.93 -7.79 -18.39
C ILE A 187 -0.73 -8.71 -18.63
N PRO A 188 0.15 -8.44 -19.60
CA PRO A 188 1.27 -9.32 -19.86
C PRO A 188 2.23 -9.42 -18.68
N PRO A 189 2.99 -10.51 -18.51
CA PRO A 189 4.05 -10.58 -17.52
C PRO A 189 5.15 -9.57 -17.85
N ALA A 190 5.80 -9.04 -16.82
CA ALA A 190 6.99 -8.21 -16.97
C ALA A 190 8.28 -9.08 -16.98
N ASN A 191 9.37 -8.60 -16.40
CA ASN A 191 10.64 -9.29 -16.44
C ASN A 191 11.09 -9.87 -15.09
N GLY A 192 10.25 -9.80 -14.08
CA GLY A 192 10.50 -10.32 -12.74
C GLY A 192 9.92 -11.71 -12.52
N GLY A 193 9.18 -11.87 -11.43
CA GLY A 193 8.46 -13.08 -11.02
C GLY A 193 9.22 -13.98 -10.05
N GLY A 194 10.52 -13.81 -9.88
CA GLY A 194 11.35 -14.53 -8.90
C GLY A 194 11.61 -13.74 -7.62
N CYS A 195 12.47 -14.28 -6.75
CA CYS A 195 12.89 -13.61 -5.52
C CYS A 195 13.60 -12.29 -5.80
N LEU A 196 13.48 -11.33 -4.87
CA LEU A 196 14.18 -10.05 -4.95
C LEU A 196 15.68 -10.24 -5.12
N LEU A 197 16.28 -9.50 -6.05
CA LEU A 197 17.71 -9.59 -6.35
C LEU A 197 18.57 -8.70 -5.44
N GLY A 198 17.99 -7.64 -4.89
CA GLY A 198 18.73 -6.64 -4.11
C GLY A 198 17.83 -5.70 -3.33
N GLY A 199 18.47 -4.74 -2.66
CA GLY A 199 17.82 -3.74 -1.83
C GLY A 199 17.52 -4.23 -0.41
N PRO A 200 16.93 -3.35 0.42
CA PRO A 200 16.83 -3.58 1.87
C PRO A 200 15.94 -4.75 2.29
N PHE A 201 15.01 -5.18 1.43
CA PHE A 201 14.08 -6.29 1.72
C PHE A 201 14.44 -7.58 0.97
N LYS A 202 15.66 -7.69 0.40
CA LYS A 202 16.10 -8.88 -0.34
C LYS A 202 15.93 -10.18 0.45
N ASP A 203 16.25 -10.13 1.74
CA ASP A 203 16.19 -11.30 2.63
C ASP A 203 14.95 -11.27 3.55
N PHE A 204 13.93 -10.49 3.18
CA PHE A 204 12.68 -10.44 3.91
C PHE A 204 11.81 -11.63 3.52
N GLU A 205 11.25 -12.33 4.51
CA GLU A 205 10.45 -13.52 4.30
C GLU A 205 8.96 -13.27 4.53
N ALA A 206 8.13 -13.79 3.65
CA ALA A 206 6.71 -13.95 3.88
C ALA A 206 6.45 -15.31 4.55
N HIS A 207 5.73 -15.31 5.67
CA HIS A 207 5.45 -16.54 6.44
C HIS A 207 4.04 -17.08 6.21
N LEU A 208 3.09 -16.21 5.84
CA LEU A 208 1.67 -16.51 5.61
C LEU A 208 1.33 -16.46 4.11
N GLY A 209 0.20 -17.04 3.73
CA GLY A 209 -0.20 -17.19 2.35
C GLY A 209 0.68 -18.21 1.59
N PRO A 210 0.57 -18.31 0.27
CA PRO A 210 -0.43 -17.64 -0.56
C PRO A 210 -1.83 -18.21 -0.34
N VAL A 211 -2.85 -17.41 -0.69
CA VAL A 211 -4.25 -17.86 -0.76
C VAL A 211 -4.73 -17.87 -2.21
N ALA A 212 -4.36 -16.82 -2.97
CA ALA A 212 -4.73 -16.63 -4.37
C ALA A 212 -3.51 -16.18 -5.20
N SER A 213 -2.39 -16.91 -5.08
CA SER A 213 -1.17 -16.61 -5.84
C SER A 213 -1.45 -16.60 -7.34
N ARG A 214 -0.89 -15.61 -8.01
CA ARG A 214 -0.90 -15.53 -9.48
C ARG A 214 0.27 -16.28 -10.11
N LEU A 215 1.29 -16.62 -9.34
CA LEU A 215 2.45 -17.41 -9.77
C LEU A 215 2.20 -18.88 -9.45
N LYS A 216 2.30 -19.75 -10.45
CA LYS A 216 2.00 -21.19 -10.34
C LYS A 216 3.05 -21.98 -9.56
N ASP A 217 4.28 -21.49 -9.53
CA ASP A 217 5.45 -22.13 -8.91
C ASP A 217 5.69 -21.68 -7.45
N VAL A 218 4.78 -20.89 -6.88
CA VAL A 218 4.81 -20.55 -5.44
C VAL A 218 4.29 -21.74 -4.65
N PRO A 219 5.04 -22.23 -3.64
CA PRO A 219 4.57 -23.32 -2.81
C PRO A 219 3.22 -23.00 -2.15
N PRO A 220 2.21 -23.86 -2.27
CA PRO A 220 0.90 -23.62 -1.66
C PRO A 220 1.01 -23.60 -0.14
N ASN A 221 0.16 -22.79 0.50
CA ASN A 221 0.07 -22.79 1.96
C ASN A 221 -0.45 -24.15 2.45
N PRO A 222 0.11 -24.73 3.54
CA PRO A 222 -0.38 -25.99 4.10
C PRO A 222 -1.83 -25.90 4.62
N ARG A 223 -2.38 -24.69 4.79
CA ARG A 223 -3.77 -24.44 5.17
C ARG A 223 -4.49 -23.68 4.05
N LYS A 224 -5.71 -24.07 3.77
CA LYS A 224 -6.55 -23.43 2.74
C LYS A 224 -6.87 -21.97 3.04
N ASP A 225 -6.86 -21.57 4.32
CA ASP A 225 -7.10 -20.19 4.76
C ASP A 225 -5.85 -19.30 4.68
N GLY A 226 -4.70 -19.85 4.28
CA GLY A 226 -3.43 -19.09 4.16
C GLY A 226 -2.73 -18.81 5.49
N LEU A 227 -3.25 -19.27 6.62
CA LEU A 227 -2.72 -18.99 7.96
C LEU A 227 -1.67 -20.01 8.45
N GLY A 228 -1.32 -21.00 7.63
CA GLY A 228 -0.25 -21.95 7.92
C GLY A 228 1.14 -21.34 7.69
N TYR A 229 2.15 -21.91 8.34
CA TYR A 229 3.54 -21.50 8.16
C TYR A 229 4.08 -21.94 6.80
N ASN A 230 4.45 -21.00 5.97
CA ASN A 230 4.93 -21.19 4.61
C ASN A 230 6.01 -20.15 4.26
N PRO A 231 7.23 -20.28 4.85
CA PRO A 231 8.30 -19.31 4.68
C PRO A 231 8.81 -19.29 3.24
N ARG A 232 8.91 -18.09 2.67
CA ARG A 232 9.41 -17.89 1.30
C ARG A 232 9.89 -16.46 1.08
N CYS A 233 10.79 -16.28 0.12
CA CYS A 233 11.29 -14.97 -0.29
C CYS A 233 10.16 -14.10 -0.85
N LEU A 234 10.31 -12.77 -0.76
CA LEU A 234 9.50 -11.86 -1.53
C LEU A 234 9.83 -12.01 -3.02
N ARG A 235 8.80 -12.19 -3.84
CA ARG A 235 8.90 -12.22 -5.29
C ARG A 235 8.16 -11.03 -5.87
N ARG A 236 8.76 -10.35 -6.84
CA ARG A 236 8.11 -9.23 -7.54
C ARG A 236 8.19 -9.39 -9.03
N ASP A 237 7.23 -8.81 -9.70
CA ASP A 237 7.17 -8.60 -11.14
C ASP A 237 6.73 -7.16 -11.38
N ILE A 238 7.66 -6.20 -11.19
CA ILE A 238 7.35 -4.78 -11.33
C ILE A 238 6.90 -4.52 -12.75
N ASN A 239 5.60 -4.22 -12.91
CA ASN A 239 4.93 -4.30 -14.19
C ASN A 239 4.53 -2.92 -14.77
N PRO A 240 5.24 -2.42 -15.80
CA PRO A 240 4.93 -1.14 -16.45
C PRO A 240 3.57 -1.11 -17.16
N GLU A 241 3.04 -2.27 -17.60
CA GLU A 241 1.71 -2.31 -18.21
C GLU A 241 0.61 -2.13 -17.17
N SER A 242 0.80 -2.68 -15.97
CA SER A 242 -0.09 -2.46 -14.82
C SER A 242 -0.03 -1.03 -14.31
N SER A 243 1.14 -0.42 -14.27
CA SER A 243 1.32 0.95 -13.74
C SER A 243 0.58 2.01 -14.54
N LYS A 244 0.21 1.73 -15.80
CA LYS A 244 -0.65 2.62 -16.59
C LYS A 244 -2.00 2.88 -15.93
N PHE A 245 -2.53 1.91 -15.16
CA PHE A 245 -3.79 2.06 -14.42
C PHE A 245 -3.67 2.96 -13.18
N THR A 246 -2.46 3.37 -12.81
CA THR A 246 -2.18 4.31 -11.73
C THR A 246 -1.63 5.65 -12.23
N SER A 247 -1.71 5.91 -13.54
CA SER A 247 -1.24 7.15 -14.15
C SER A 247 -1.98 8.38 -13.64
N GLU A 248 -1.41 9.57 -13.92
CA GLU A 248 -2.05 10.85 -13.62
C GLU A 248 -3.49 10.92 -14.13
N THR A 249 -3.73 10.52 -15.37
CA THR A 249 -5.07 10.52 -15.97
C THR A 249 -6.03 9.60 -15.21
N TYR A 250 -5.63 8.36 -14.89
CA TYR A 250 -6.49 7.43 -14.15
C TYR A 250 -6.82 7.93 -12.75
N THR A 251 -5.83 8.48 -12.05
CA THR A 251 -6.02 9.00 -10.69
C THR A 251 -6.87 10.29 -10.70
N TYR A 252 -6.62 11.18 -11.64
CA TYR A 252 -7.40 12.40 -11.81
C TYR A 252 -8.87 12.09 -12.15
N ASP A 253 -9.09 11.17 -13.10
CA ASP A 253 -10.42 10.75 -13.51
C ASP A 253 -11.19 10.08 -12.37
N LEU A 254 -10.52 9.26 -11.58
CA LEU A 254 -11.12 8.66 -10.38
C LEU A 254 -11.67 9.74 -9.43
N ILE A 255 -10.89 10.78 -9.15
CA ILE A 255 -11.27 11.84 -8.20
C ILE A 255 -12.38 12.73 -8.78
N THR A 256 -12.32 13.05 -10.07
CA THR A 256 -13.16 14.10 -10.67
C THR A 256 -14.43 13.58 -11.37
N LYS A 257 -14.44 12.33 -11.84
CA LYS A 257 -15.56 11.80 -12.63
C LYS A 257 -16.59 11.02 -11.82
N ASN A 258 -16.29 10.64 -10.59
CA ASN A 258 -17.22 9.93 -9.72
C ASN A 258 -18.01 10.91 -8.86
N LYS A 259 -19.34 10.79 -8.87
CA LYS A 259 -20.26 11.73 -8.23
C LYS A 259 -20.68 11.32 -6.82
N ASP A 260 -20.44 10.07 -6.45
CA ASP A 260 -20.83 9.50 -5.17
C ASP A 260 -19.80 8.47 -4.71
N ILE A 261 -19.87 8.11 -3.43
CA ILE A 261 -18.92 7.18 -2.80
C ILE A 261 -18.98 5.77 -3.40
N HIS A 262 -20.13 5.33 -3.87
CA HIS A 262 -20.29 3.99 -4.46
C HIS A 262 -19.53 3.91 -5.79
N SER A 263 -19.78 4.86 -6.71
CA SER A 263 -19.09 4.94 -8.00
C SER A 263 -17.57 5.13 -7.81
N PHE A 264 -17.18 5.98 -6.85
CA PHE A 264 -15.78 6.22 -6.52
C PHE A 264 -15.09 4.93 -6.04
N GLN A 265 -15.65 4.23 -5.05
CA GLN A 265 -15.05 2.99 -4.53
C GLN A 265 -15.02 1.87 -5.58
N THR A 266 -16.06 1.74 -6.41
CA THR A 266 -16.10 0.75 -7.49
C THR A 266 -15.01 1.04 -8.51
N SER A 267 -14.88 2.28 -8.96
CA SER A 267 -13.83 2.68 -9.90
C SER A 267 -12.42 2.50 -9.31
N MET A 268 -12.25 2.79 -8.03
CA MET A 268 -10.96 2.65 -7.33
C MET A 268 -10.52 1.20 -7.20
N GLN A 269 -11.42 0.30 -6.79
CA GLN A 269 -11.12 -1.11 -6.56
C GLN A 269 -11.03 -1.94 -7.84
N GLY A 270 -11.59 -1.42 -8.93
CA GLY A 270 -11.63 -2.06 -10.24
C GLY A 270 -12.98 -2.64 -10.59
N ASP A 271 -13.23 -2.69 -11.89
CA ASP A 271 -14.46 -3.20 -12.49
C ASP A 271 -14.12 -4.31 -13.49
N MET A 272 -14.33 -5.56 -13.07
CA MET A 272 -14.09 -6.74 -13.91
C MET A 272 -14.91 -6.73 -15.19
N GLN A 273 -16.14 -6.19 -15.17
CA GLN A 273 -17.00 -6.14 -16.35
C GLN A 273 -16.47 -5.17 -17.40
N ARG A 274 -15.82 -4.10 -16.97
CA ARG A 274 -15.17 -3.11 -17.83
C ARG A 274 -13.70 -3.41 -18.08
N SER A 275 -13.19 -4.53 -17.59
CA SER A 275 -11.77 -4.90 -17.70
C SER A 275 -10.83 -3.80 -17.22
N ASN A 276 -11.21 -3.08 -16.18
CA ASN A 276 -10.45 -1.99 -15.58
C ASN A 276 -10.05 -2.35 -14.15
N PRO A 277 -8.75 -2.58 -13.86
CA PRO A 277 -8.28 -2.91 -12.52
C PRO A 277 -8.49 -1.80 -11.49
N GLY A 278 -8.79 -0.57 -11.93
CA GLY A 278 -8.77 0.60 -11.06
C GLY A 278 -7.37 0.92 -10.53
N VAL A 279 -7.22 2.04 -9.83
CA VAL A 279 -5.90 2.41 -9.26
C VAL A 279 -5.47 1.45 -8.16
N HIS A 280 -6.41 0.87 -7.41
CA HIS A 280 -6.10 -0.10 -6.35
C HIS A 280 -5.56 -1.42 -6.93
N GLY A 281 -6.30 -2.04 -7.85
CA GLY A 281 -5.83 -3.26 -8.51
C GLY A 281 -4.59 -3.02 -9.37
N GLY A 282 -4.53 -1.87 -10.06
CA GLY A 282 -3.37 -1.43 -10.83
C GLY A 282 -2.10 -1.32 -10.00
N GLY A 283 -2.19 -0.73 -8.80
CA GLY A 283 -1.04 -0.63 -7.89
C GLY A 283 -0.56 -1.99 -7.39
N HIS A 284 -1.47 -2.87 -6.96
CA HIS A 284 -1.11 -4.23 -6.57
C HIS A 284 -0.46 -5.03 -7.70
N THR A 285 -1.01 -4.94 -8.91
CA THR A 285 -0.45 -5.66 -10.06
C THR A 285 0.81 -4.98 -10.62
N THR A 286 1.07 -3.71 -10.28
CA THR A 286 2.35 -3.06 -10.54
C THR A 286 3.46 -3.66 -9.69
N ILE A 287 3.21 -3.91 -8.40
CA ILE A 287 4.14 -4.65 -7.52
C ILE A 287 4.28 -6.09 -8.00
N GLY A 288 3.15 -6.71 -8.32
CA GLY A 288 3.08 -8.07 -8.87
C GLY A 288 3.64 -9.15 -7.95
N GLY A 289 3.98 -10.28 -8.53
CA GLY A 289 4.65 -11.37 -7.83
C GLY A 289 3.88 -12.03 -6.69
N ASP A 290 4.61 -12.45 -5.66
CA ASP A 290 4.11 -13.01 -4.40
C ASP A 290 4.94 -12.45 -3.22
N PRO A 291 4.33 -11.86 -2.22
CA PRO A 291 2.89 -11.78 -1.96
C PRO A 291 2.17 -10.59 -2.60
N GLY A 292 2.86 -9.58 -3.14
CA GLY A 292 2.29 -8.31 -3.58
C GLY A 292 1.09 -8.43 -4.53
N GLY A 293 1.09 -9.42 -5.42
CA GLY A 293 0.00 -9.72 -6.35
C GLY A 293 -1.11 -10.62 -5.80
N ASP A 294 -0.99 -11.17 -4.60
CA ASP A 294 -2.04 -12.00 -3.98
C ASP A 294 -3.05 -11.12 -3.24
N PHE A 295 -4.31 -11.25 -3.59
CA PHE A 295 -5.40 -10.45 -3.04
C PHE A 295 -5.55 -10.55 -1.51
N PHE A 296 -5.14 -11.66 -0.92
CA PHE A 296 -5.31 -11.93 0.52
C PHE A 296 -4.08 -11.53 1.34
N ASN A 297 -2.89 -11.92 0.91
CA ASN A 297 -1.67 -11.72 1.70
C ASN A 297 -0.73 -10.64 1.15
N SER A 298 -1.22 -9.78 0.26
CA SER A 298 -0.44 -8.65 -0.27
C SER A 298 0.26 -7.77 0.78
N PRO A 299 -0.27 -7.58 2.03
CA PRO A 299 0.45 -6.84 3.06
C PRO A 299 1.79 -7.46 3.48
N ALA A 300 2.05 -8.72 3.14
CA ALA A 300 3.35 -9.33 3.41
C ALA A 300 4.48 -8.74 2.55
N ASP A 301 4.17 -8.06 1.44
CA ASP A 301 5.13 -7.19 0.77
C ASP A 301 5.12 -5.79 1.39
N PRO A 302 6.25 -5.28 1.90
CA PRO A 302 6.32 -3.95 2.51
C PRO A 302 5.90 -2.78 1.60
N ALA A 303 5.93 -2.94 0.28
CA ALA A 303 5.45 -1.92 -0.66
C ALA A 303 3.93 -1.70 -0.58
N PHE A 304 3.17 -2.69 -0.09
CA PHE A 304 1.74 -2.57 0.19
C PHE A 304 1.38 -1.30 0.96
N TRP A 305 2.18 -0.96 1.98
CA TRP A 305 1.88 0.14 2.89
C TRP A 305 2.00 1.51 2.23
N LEU A 306 2.95 1.67 1.29
CA LEU A 306 3.08 2.89 0.49
C LEU A 306 1.92 3.04 -0.50
N HIS A 307 1.56 1.93 -1.15
CA HIS A 307 0.41 1.87 -2.06
C HIS A 307 -0.89 2.22 -1.35
N HIS A 308 -1.20 1.57 -0.22
CA HIS A 308 -2.43 1.84 0.54
C HIS A 308 -2.43 3.21 1.24
N ALA A 309 -1.27 3.77 1.55
CA ALA A 309 -1.19 5.17 2.00
C ALA A 309 -1.57 6.14 0.87
N MET A 310 -1.26 5.83 -0.40
CA MET A 310 -1.74 6.60 -1.55
C MET A 310 -3.24 6.40 -1.80
N ILE A 311 -3.79 5.17 -1.63
CA ILE A 311 -5.25 4.95 -1.63
C ILE A 311 -5.94 5.86 -0.60
N ASN A 312 -5.35 6.01 0.58
CA ASN A 312 -5.90 6.89 1.62
C ASN A 312 -5.80 8.39 1.29
N ARG A 313 -4.83 8.78 0.45
CA ARG A 313 -4.66 10.16 -0.03
C ARG A 313 -5.70 10.51 -1.10
N THR A 314 -6.01 9.58 -1.97
CA THR A 314 -6.98 9.73 -3.05
C THR A 314 -8.41 9.78 -2.54
#